data_36b5f91c902e44fe4b95c3f213747772
#
_entry.id   36b5f91c902e44fe4b95c3f213747772
#
_cell.length_a   1.000
_cell.length_b   1.000
_cell.length_c   1.000
_cell.angle_alpha   90.00
_cell.angle_beta   90.00
_cell.angle_gamma   90.00
#
_symmetry.space_group_name_H-M   'P 1'
#
loop_
_entity.id
_entity.type
_entity.pdbx_description
1 polymer ?
#
loop_
_entity_poly.entity_id
_entity_poly.type
_entity_poly.pdbx_seq_one_letter_code
_entity_poly.pdbx_strand_id
1 'polypeptide(L)'
;MAEIHVHTIPVRWGDFDRYGHITNSAYIELAQEARLAFAEKFFYSQGHEFLVFVHRLEVDYLRPILPNTTQVTVETQVSNVGSTSFTTRQEIKDAQGNTCCVVDCVQVTVDTATTSPREITKKEIGILSQAAEA
;
A
#
# COMPACT_ATOMS: atom_id res chain seq x y z
N MET A 1 12.10 16.45 -0.11
CA MET A 1 11.36 15.95 1.05
C MET A 1 10.54 14.72 0.68
N ALA A 2 10.51 13.76 1.56
CA ALA A 2 9.69 12.57 1.37
C ALA A 2 8.20 12.94 1.38
N GLU A 3 7.41 12.25 0.56
CA GLU A 3 5.99 12.47 0.43
C GLU A 3 5.24 11.20 0.81
N ILE A 4 4.34 11.31 1.79
CA ILE A 4 3.44 10.22 2.13
C ILE A 4 2.27 10.25 1.16
N HIS A 5 2.02 9.13 0.49
CA HIS A 5 0.85 9.01 -0.39
C HIS A 5 -0.38 8.74 0.45
N VAL A 6 -1.40 9.57 0.30
CA VAL A 6 -2.66 9.45 1.04
C VAL A 6 -3.77 9.11 0.06
N HIS A 7 -4.48 8.02 0.32
CA HIS A 7 -5.59 7.57 -0.52
C HIS A 7 -6.80 7.27 0.36
N THR A 8 -7.94 7.89 0.02
CA THR A 8 -9.20 7.67 0.73
C THR A 8 -10.03 6.65 -0.01
N ILE A 9 -10.51 5.64 0.71
CA ILE A 9 -11.25 4.53 0.13
C ILE A 9 -12.61 4.38 0.82
N PRO A 10 -13.72 4.34 0.06
CA PRO A 10 -15.02 4.03 0.63
C PRO A 10 -15.04 2.60 1.17
N VAL A 11 -15.67 2.42 2.33
CA VAL A 11 -15.84 1.10 2.93
C VAL A 11 -17.21 0.57 2.52
N ARG A 12 -17.25 -0.68 2.06
CA ARG A 12 -18.48 -1.32 1.59
C ARG A 12 -19.14 -2.08 2.73
N TRP A 13 -20.45 -2.23 2.64
CA TRP A 13 -21.21 -3.04 3.60
C TRP A 13 -20.64 -4.46 3.73
N GLY A 14 -20.24 -5.09 2.62
CA GLY A 14 -19.67 -6.43 2.62
C GLY A 14 -18.28 -6.53 3.23
N ASP A 15 -17.63 -5.41 3.57
CA ASP A 15 -16.33 -5.42 4.24
C ASP A 15 -16.46 -5.72 5.74
N PHE A 16 -17.67 -5.63 6.29
CA PHE A 16 -17.93 -5.87 7.71
C PHE A 16 -18.38 -7.30 7.97
N ASP A 17 -17.93 -7.86 9.09
CA ASP A 17 -18.35 -9.19 9.53
C ASP A 17 -19.61 -9.11 10.40
N ARG A 18 -20.03 -10.26 10.93
CA ARG A 18 -21.24 -10.36 11.75
C ARG A 18 -21.16 -9.55 13.05
N TYR A 19 -19.95 -9.18 13.49
CA TYR A 19 -19.73 -8.38 14.70
C TYR A 19 -19.64 -6.88 14.41
N GLY A 20 -19.78 -6.49 13.14
CA GLY A 20 -19.70 -5.10 12.73
C GLY A 20 -18.27 -4.56 12.62
N HIS A 21 -17.28 -5.43 12.55
CA HIS A 21 -15.89 -5.07 12.35
C HIS A 21 -15.48 -5.39 10.91
N ILE A 22 -14.55 -4.61 10.37
CA ILE A 22 -13.98 -4.93 9.05
C ILE A 22 -13.30 -6.29 9.14
N THR A 23 -13.56 -7.14 8.16
CA THR A 23 -12.96 -8.48 8.12
C THR A 23 -11.45 -8.38 7.91
N ASN A 24 -10.71 -9.38 8.42
CA ASN A 24 -9.24 -9.39 8.29
C ASN A 24 -8.79 -9.31 6.83
N SER A 25 -9.48 -10.00 5.92
CA SER A 25 -9.14 -9.97 4.49
C SER A 25 -9.42 -8.61 3.85
N ALA A 26 -10.43 -7.89 4.30
CA ALA A 26 -10.77 -6.58 3.74
C ALA A 26 -9.67 -5.56 4.00
N TYR A 27 -8.98 -5.62 5.15
CA TYR A 27 -7.82 -4.76 5.40
C TYR A 27 -6.73 -4.95 4.34
N ILE A 28 -6.47 -6.20 3.95
CA ILE A 28 -5.47 -6.52 2.93
C ILE A 28 -5.90 -5.97 1.58
N GLU A 29 -7.19 -6.09 1.24
CA GLU A 29 -7.73 -5.54 -0.02
C GLU A 29 -7.62 -4.01 -0.05
N LEU A 30 -7.92 -3.34 1.06
CA LEU A 30 -7.78 -1.88 1.16
C LEU A 30 -6.33 -1.44 0.97
N ALA A 31 -5.40 -2.16 1.58
CA ALA A 31 -3.97 -1.89 1.41
C ALA A 31 -3.55 -2.09 -0.04
N GLN A 32 -4.04 -3.14 -0.70
CA GLN A 32 -3.74 -3.40 -2.11
C GLN A 32 -4.26 -2.27 -3.00
N GLU A 33 -5.49 -1.82 -2.78
CA GLU A 33 -6.05 -0.72 -3.56
C GLU A 33 -5.21 0.56 -3.41
N ALA A 34 -4.77 0.84 -2.19
CA ALA A 34 -3.91 1.99 -1.93
C ALA A 34 -2.54 1.87 -2.60
N ARG A 35 -1.97 0.65 -2.67
CA ARG A 35 -0.72 0.42 -3.39
C ARG A 35 -0.90 0.63 -4.90
N LEU A 36 -2.04 0.25 -5.46
CA LEU A 36 -2.35 0.51 -6.86
C LEU A 36 -2.45 2.01 -7.13
N ALA A 37 -3.11 2.76 -6.25
CA ALA A 37 -3.19 4.22 -6.35
C ALA A 37 -1.81 4.87 -6.24
N PHE A 38 -0.96 4.37 -5.36
CA PHE A 38 0.43 4.81 -5.23
C PHE A 38 1.20 4.59 -6.52
N ALA A 39 1.12 3.38 -7.09
CA ALA A 39 1.81 3.06 -8.35
C ALA A 39 1.29 3.92 -9.51
N GLU A 40 -0.01 4.16 -9.56
CA GLU A 40 -0.60 5.02 -10.57
C GLU A 40 -0.03 6.44 -10.50
N LYS A 41 0.02 7.01 -9.30
CA LYS A 41 0.50 8.38 -9.13
C LYS A 41 1.99 8.53 -9.48
N PHE A 42 2.84 7.63 -8.99
CA PHE A 42 4.29 7.80 -9.08
C PHE A 42 4.89 7.20 -10.35
N PHE A 43 4.24 6.22 -10.96
CA PHE A 43 4.78 5.50 -12.12
C PHE A 43 3.90 5.59 -13.35
N TYR A 44 2.70 5.00 -13.32
CA TYR A 44 1.88 4.84 -14.51
C TYR A 44 1.39 6.16 -15.07
N SER A 45 1.01 7.13 -14.23
CA SER A 45 0.58 8.45 -14.69
C SER A 45 1.72 9.23 -15.35
N GLN A 46 2.96 8.84 -15.08
CA GLN A 46 4.17 9.44 -15.66
C GLN A 46 4.64 8.67 -16.91
N GLY A 47 3.87 7.72 -17.38
CA GLY A 47 4.22 6.91 -18.53
C GLY A 47 5.28 5.84 -18.27
N HIS A 48 5.51 5.51 -17.00
CA HIS A 48 6.52 4.53 -16.60
C HIS A 48 5.86 3.25 -16.11
N GLU A 49 6.08 2.14 -16.82
CA GLU A 49 5.61 0.83 -16.38
C GLU A 49 6.42 0.36 -15.17
N PHE A 50 5.74 -0.18 -14.18
CA PHE A 50 6.38 -0.66 -12.97
C PHE A 50 5.65 -1.89 -12.45
N LEU A 51 5.97 -3.05 -13.04
CA LEU A 51 5.34 -4.31 -12.64
C LEU A 51 6.05 -4.86 -11.40
N VAL A 52 5.26 -5.13 -10.37
CA VAL A 52 5.76 -5.72 -9.13
C VAL A 52 4.85 -6.86 -8.70
N PHE A 53 5.44 -7.83 -7.99
CA PHE A 53 4.68 -8.90 -7.35
C PHE A 53 4.89 -8.82 -5.85
N VAL A 54 3.85 -9.10 -5.09
CA VAL A 54 3.95 -9.17 -3.63
C VAL A 54 4.75 -10.41 -3.26
N HIS A 55 5.82 -10.20 -2.51
CA HIS A 55 6.63 -11.29 -2.00
C HIS A 55 6.27 -11.63 -0.55
N ARG A 56 5.96 -10.63 0.26
CA ARG A 56 5.66 -10.83 1.66
C ARG A 56 4.75 -9.74 2.18
N LEU A 57 3.76 -10.13 2.98
CA LEU A 57 2.90 -9.21 3.72
C LEU A 57 3.06 -9.47 5.21
N GLU A 58 3.19 -8.41 5.98
CA GLU A 58 3.16 -8.47 7.43
C GLU A 58 2.08 -7.49 7.88
N VAL A 59 1.07 -7.98 8.59
CA VAL A 59 -0.13 -7.22 8.93
C VAL A 59 -0.31 -7.20 10.44
N ASP A 60 -0.37 -5.98 11.00
CA ASP A 60 -0.67 -5.78 12.42
C ASP A 60 -2.04 -5.15 12.55
N TYR A 61 -2.95 -5.86 13.21
CA TYR A 61 -4.30 -5.38 13.48
C TYR A 61 -4.31 -4.71 14.85
N LEU A 62 -4.37 -3.38 14.88
CA LEU A 62 -4.21 -2.60 16.11
C LEU A 62 -5.52 -2.30 16.81
N ARG A 63 -6.56 -1.96 16.04
CA ARG A 63 -7.89 -1.69 16.57
C ARG A 63 -8.94 -1.87 15.48
N PRO A 64 -10.17 -2.22 15.85
CA PRO A 64 -11.22 -2.44 14.84
C PRO A 64 -11.67 -1.13 14.22
N ILE A 65 -12.04 -1.19 12.95
CA ILE A 65 -12.78 -0.13 12.27
C ILE A 65 -14.26 -0.41 12.51
N LEU A 66 -14.96 0.58 13.07
CA LEU A 66 -16.33 0.42 13.53
C LEU A 66 -17.34 0.49 12.38
N PRO A 67 -18.54 -0.09 12.56
CA PRO A 67 -19.52 -0.24 11.47
C PRO A 67 -20.13 1.07 10.96
N ASN A 68 -19.98 2.17 11.69
CA ASN A 68 -20.45 3.49 11.23
C ASN A 68 -19.42 4.19 10.35
N THR A 69 -18.29 3.56 10.06
CA THR A 69 -17.25 4.11 9.21
C THR A 69 -17.66 3.97 7.75
N THR A 70 -17.66 5.08 7.01
CA THR A 70 -18.03 5.11 5.61
C THR A 70 -16.82 5.12 4.68
N GLN A 71 -15.69 5.58 5.18
CA GLN A 71 -14.45 5.62 4.42
C GLN A 71 -13.25 5.52 5.36
N VAL A 72 -12.15 5.03 4.81
CA VAL A 72 -10.86 4.96 5.49
C VAL A 72 -9.81 5.72 4.69
N THR A 73 -8.74 6.10 5.35
CA THR A 73 -7.60 6.74 4.73
C THR A 73 -6.40 5.81 4.86
N VAL A 74 -5.71 5.55 3.76
CA VAL A 74 -4.50 4.74 3.77
C VAL A 74 -3.31 5.61 3.42
N GLU A 75 -2.35 5.67 4.32
CA GLU A 75 -1.09 6.38 4.11
C GLU A 75 -0.03 5.38 3.72
N THR A 76 0.59 5.58 2.57
CA THR A 76 1.61 4.69 2.02
C THR A 76 2.94 5.41 1.90
N GLN A 77 3.99 4.81 2.42
CA GLN A 77 5.36 5.30 2.25
C GLN A 77 6.30 4.13 1.99
N VAL A 78 7.42 4.44 1.35
CA VAL A 78 8.49 3.46 1.08
C VAL A 78 9.42 3.45 2.28
N SER A 79 9.55 2.30 2.93
CA SER A 79 10.38 2.17 4.13
C SER A 79 11.76 1.58 3.86
N ASN A 80 11.91 0.87 2.73
CA ASN A 80 13.20 0.26 2.36
C ASN A 80 13.25 0.01 0.86
N VAL A 81 14.43 0.17 0.28
CA VAL A 81 14.70 -0.14 -1.14
C VAL A 81 15.94 -1.03 -1.22
N GLY A 82 15.76 -2.24 -1.74
CA GLY A 82 16.85 -3.17 -2.02
C GLY A 82 17.24 -3.14 -3.49
N SER A 83 17.90 -4.19 -3.96
CA SER A 83 18.34 -4.26 -5.37
C SER A 83 17.20 -4.72 -6.31
N THR A 84 16.40 -5.70 -5.89
CA THR A 84 15.29 -6.25 -6.69
C THR A 84 13.95 -6.11 -6.00
N SER A 85 13.93 -5.56 -4.79
CA SER A 85 12.71 -5.42 -4.00
C SER A 85 12.70 -4.10 -3.24
N PHE A 86 11.51 -3.70 -2.84
CA PHE A 86 11.31 -2.57 -1.95
C PHE A 86 10.15 -2.88 -1.01
N THR A 87 10.12 -2.17 0.11
CA THR A 87 9.07 -2.36 1.11
C THR A 87 8.26 -1.08 1.23
N THR A 88 6.93 -1.24 1.21
CA THR A 88 6.01 -0.15 1.57
C THR A 88 5.46 -0.42 2.96
N ARG A 89 5.29 0.66 3.72
CA ARG A 89 4.58 0.63 4.99
C ARG A 89 3.31 1.43 4.81
N GLN A 90 2.18 0.81 5.12
CA GLN A 90 0.87 1.41 4.98
C GLN A 90 0.16 1.44 6.31
N GLU A 91 -0.44 2.59 6.63
CA GLU A 91 -1.28 2.74 7.81
C GLU A 91 -2.70 2.98 7.36
N ILE A 92 -3.61 2.12 7.78
CA ILE A 92 -5.05 2.26 7.51
C ILE A 92 -5.67 2.97 8.69
N LYS A 93 -6.25 4.14 8.43
CA LYS A 93 -6.79 5.03 9.46
C LYS A 93 -8.30 5.16 9.35
N ASP A 94 -8.95 5.22 10.50
CA ASP A 94 -10.40 5.46 10.57
C ASP A 94 -10.72 6.95 10.35
N ALA A 95 -12.02 7.29 10.46
CA ALA A 95 -12.49 8.65 10.25
C ALA A 95 -11.96 9.66 11.28
N GLN A 96 -11.50 9.20 12.42
CA GLN A 96 -10.93 10.04 13.48
C GLN A 96 -9.42 10.15 13.39
N GLY A 97 -8.80 9.53 12.38
CA GLY A 97 -7.35 9.56 12.18
C GLY A 97 -6.58 8.54 13.01
N ASN A 98 -7.26 7.60 13.66
CA ASN A 98 -6.60 6.54 14.42
C ASN A 98 -6.07 5.47 13.49
N THR A 99 -4.81 5.05 13.69
CA THR A 99 -4.25 3.93 12.93
C THR A 99 -4.85 2.63 13.43
N CYS A 100 -5.58 1.94 12.57
CA CYS A 100 -6.27 0.70 12.90
C CYS A 100 -5.50 -0.54 12.44
N CYS A 101 -4.71 -0.41 11.39
CA CYS A 101 -3.97 -1.52 10.82
C CYS A 101 -2.69 -1.00 10.17
N VAL A 102 -1.61 -1.76 10.29
CA VAL A 102 -0.34 -1.47 9.61
C VAL A 102 0.00 -2.64 8.72
N VAL A 103 0.30 -2.35 7.46
CA VAL A 103 0.66 -3.38 6.47
C VAL A 103 2.04 -3.06 5.92
N ASP A 104 3.00 -3.94 6.20
CA ASP A 104 4.32 -3.89 5.59
C ASP A 104 4.35 -4.89 4.44
N CYS A 105 4.66 -4.41 3.24
CA CYS A 105 4.61 -5.22 2.03
C CYS A 105 5.95 -5.17 1.29
N VAL A 106 6.59 -6.32 1.18
CA VAL A 106 7.78 -6.49 0.34
C VAL A 106 7.33 -6.82 -1.07
N GLN A 107 7.72 -5.99 -2.03
CA GLN A 107 7.36 -6.13 -3.43
C GLN A 107 8.62 -6.34 -4.26
N VAL A 108 8.57 -7.30 -5.18
CA VAL A 108 9.68 -7.63 -6.08
C VAL A 108 9.38 -7.04 -7.45
N THR A 109 10.34 -6.29 -8.01
CA THR A 109 10.23 -5.79 -9.38
C THR A 109 10.49 -6.93 -10.37
N VAL A 110 9.64 -7.01 -11.39
CA VAL A 110 9.73 -8.09 -12.37
C VAL A 110 9.76 -7.52 -13.78
N ASP A 111 10.39 -8.26 -14.66
CA ASP A 111 10.41 -7.96 -16.08
C ASP A 111 9.03 -8.24 -16.68
N THR A 112 8.50 -7.31 -17.48
CA THR A 112 7.14 -7.42 -18.02
C THR A 112 6.99 -8.54 -19.03
N ALA A 113 8.07 -8.93 -19.71
CA ALA A 113 8.03 -9.98 -20.72
C ALA A 113 8.21 -11.37 -20.13
N THR A 114 9.12 -11.53 -19.15
CA THR A 114 9.49 -12.83 -18.60
C THR A 114 8.87 -13.12 -17.24
N THR A 115 8.38 -12.08 -16.55
CA THR A 115 7.90 -12.10 -15.16
C THR A 115 8.96 -12.58 -14.16
N SER A 116 10.23 -12.51 -14.57
CA SER A 116 11.37 -12.83 -13.69
C SER A 116 11.78 -11.58 -12.90
N PRO A 117 12.31 -11.75 -11.68
CA PRO A 117 12.83 -10.61 -10.92
C PRO A 117 13.89 -9.86 -11.70
N ARG A 118 13.87 -8.54 -11.57
CA ARG A 118 14.88 -7.65 -12.18
C ARG A 118 15.34 -6.59 -11.18
N GLU A 119 16.50 -6.01 -11.43
CA GLU A 119 16.98 -4.92 -10.60
C GLU A 119 16.10 -3.66 -10.75
N ILE A 120 15.93 -2.94 -9.65
CA ILE A 120 15.28 -1.64 -9.64
C ILE A 120 16.25 -0.65 -10.29
N THR A 121 15.77 0.11 -11.28
CA THR A 121 16.62 1.07 -11.98
C THR A 121 16.91 2.30 -11.12
N LYS A 122 17.95 3.06 -11.48
CA LYS A 122 18.27 4.32 -10.79
C LYS A 122 17.12 5.31 -10.84
N LYS A 123 16.42 5.37 -11.97
CA LYS A 123 15.24 6.24 -12.14
C LYS A 123 14.14 5.82 -11.18
N GLU A 124 13.89 4.53 -11.07
CA GLU A 124 12.87 3.99 -10.17
C GLU A 124 13.23 4.22 -8.70
N ILE A 125 14.50 4.04 -8.35
CA ILE A 125 14.98 4.36 -6.99
C ILE A 125 14.71 5.83 -6.66
N GLY A 126 14.96 6.73 -7.61
CA GLY A 126 14.68 8.15 -7.43
C GLY A 126 13.19 8.43 -7.21
N ILE A 127 12.33 7.75 -7.95
CA ILE A 127 10.87 7.87 -7.78
C ILE A 127 10.44 7.34 -6.42
N LEU A 128 10.90 6.14 -6.05
CA LEU A 128 10.57 5.55 -4.75
C LEU A 128 11.06 6.41 -3.58
N SER A 129 12.18 7.08 -3.74
CA SER A 129 12.73 7.96 -2.71
C SER A 129 11.84 9.16 -2.41
N GLN A 130 11.00 9.58 -3.36
CA GLN A 130 10.05 10.67 -3.14
C GLN A 130 8.97 10.30 -2.11
N ALA A 131 8.68 9.01 -1.98
CA ALA A 131 7.68 8.48 -1.04
C ALA A 131 8.33 7.76 0.15
N ALA A 132 9.64 7.91 0.32
CA ALA A 132 10.35 7.26 1.40
C ALA A 132 10.04 7.92 2.74
N GLU A 133 10.15 7.13 3.81
CA GLU A 133 10.02 7.62 5.17
C GLU A 133 11.09 8.67 5.46
N ALA A 134 10.67 9.78 6.02
CA ALA A 134 11.58 10.89 6.34
C ALA A 134 12.47 10.58 7.53
#